data_26c36c08144c87d391ac9e74308e479d
#
_entry.id   26c36c08144c87d391ac9e74308e479d
#
_cell.length_a   1.000
_cell.length_b   1.000
_cell.length_c   1.000
_cell.angle_alpha   90.00
_cell.angle_beta   90.00
_cell.angle_gamma   90.00
#
_symmetry.space_group_name_H-M   'P 1'
#
loop_
_entity.id
_entity.type
_entity.pdbx_description
1 polymer ?
#
loop_
_entity_poly.entity_id
_entity_poly.type
_entity_poly.pdbx_seq_one_letter_code
_entity_poly.pdbx_strand_id
1 'polypeptide(L)'
;MTTLAGNLARAFGDIDTMKKLYHPDIVWKLSESLGPIKGPYDGIDAVLEFNERVWGKFYYPECTIDILDELGNDELSAVRFLYTTKLRRTDEPYSLEYVIFARGKDGKIHEIAESMDTLGSANLFAGKP
;
A
#
# COMPACT_ATOMS: atom_id res chain seq x y z
N MET A 1 6.33 -15.51 12.00
CA MET A 1 6.17 -15.79 10.57
C MET A 1 5.95 -14.50 9.82
N THR A 2 6.64 -14.31 8.70
CA THR A 2 6.40 -13.16 7.83
C THR A 2 5.75 -13.61 6.54
N THR A 3 4.93 -12.74 5.97
CA THR A 3 4.23 -12.98 4.71
C THR A 3 4.61 -11.93 3.68
N LEU A 4 4.33 -12.17 2.42
CA LEU A 4 4.56 -11.17 1.37
C LEU A 4 3.73 -9.92 1.63
N ALA A 5 2.46 -10.06 2.03
CA ALA A 5 1.62 -8.91 2.36
C ALA A 5 2.20 -8.10 3.52
N GLY A 6 2.59 -8.78 4.60
CA GLY A 6 3.20 -8.11 5.75
C GLY A 6 4.53 -7.45 5.42
N ASN A 7 5.35 -8.11 4.62
CA ASN A 7 6.62 -7.53 4.18
C ASN A 7 6.41 -6.26 3.36
N LEU A 8 5.38 -6.23 2.52
CA LEU A 8 5.03 -5.03 1.77
C LEU A 8 4.61 -3.90 2.71
N ALA A 9 3.72 -4.17 3.65
CA ALA A 9 3.27 -3.16 4.61
C ALA A 9 4.45 -2.57 5.39
N ARG A 10 5.37 -3.42 5.87
CA ARG A 10 6.54 -2.98 6.62
C ARG A 10 7.51 -2.14 5.77
N ALA A 11 7.46 -2.28 4.45
CA ALA A 11 8.32 -1.56 3.52
C ALA A 11 7.70 -0.25 3.01
N PHE A 12 6.48 0.08 3.42
CA PHE A 12 5.78 1.27 2.93
C PHE A 12 6.66 2.53 3.07
N GLY A 13 6.75 3.29 1.98
CA GLY A 13 7.56 4.49 1.91
C GLY A 13 9.01 4.27 1.50
N ASP A 14 9.51 3.05 1.59
CA ASP A 14 10.87 2.68 1.16
C ASP A 14 10.76 1.96 -0.18
N ILE A 15 10.77 2.73 -1.26
CA ILE A 15 10.50 2.22 -2.62
C ILE A 15 11.55 1.19 -3.04
N ASP A 16 12.81 1.38 -2.67
CA ASP A 16 13.86 0.41 -3.02
C ASP A 16 13.60 -0.96 -2.38
N THR A 17 13.15 -0.98 -1.12
CA THR A 17 12.79 -2.21 -0.44
C THR A 17 11.52 -2.82 -1.03
N MET A 18 10.52 -1.99 -1.31
CA MET A 18 9.26 -2.43 -1.94
C MET A 18 9.54 -3.10 -3.29
N LYS A 19 10.38 -2.47 -4.12
CA LYS A 19 10.74 -2.99 -5.45
C LYS A 19 11.30 -4.41 -5.39
N LYS A 20 12.06 -4.74 -4.37
CA LYS A 20 12.65 -6.07 -4.21
C LYS A 20 11.59 -7.17 -4.00
N LEU A 21 10.40 -6.80 -3.58
CA LEU A 21 9.30 -7.74 -3.35
C LEU A 21 8.49 -8.03 -4.61
N TYR A 22 8.62 -7.24 -5.66
CA TYR A 22 7.74 -7.26 -6.81
C TYR A 22 8.15 -8.26 -7.87
N HIS A 23 7.17 -9.03 -8.36
CA HIS A 23 7.29 -9.81 -9.58
C HIS A 23 7.24 -8.86 -10.79
N PRO A 24 7.95 -9.13 -11.91
CA PRO A 24 7.87 -8.27 -13.09
C PRO A 24 6.46 -8.03 -13.64
N ASP A 25 5.58 -9.01 -13.48
CA ASP A 25 4.18 -8.95 -13.97
C ASP A 25 3.19 -8.52 -12.90
N ILE A 26 3.67 -7.86 -11.84
CA ILE A 26 2.83 -7.44 -10.71
C ILE A 26 1.67 -6.55 -11.16
N VAL A 27 0.51 -6.75 -10.50
CA VAL A 27 -0.66 -5.89 -10.64
C VAL A 27 -1.04 -5.35 -9.27
N TRP A 28 -1.29 -4.06 -9.18
CA TRP A 28 -1.73 -3.42 -7.93
C TRP A 28 -3.09 -2.78 -8.14
N LYS A 29 -4.07 -3.19 -7.33
CA LYS A 29 -5.43 -2.65 -7.36
C LYS A 29 -5.78 -2.03 -6.02
N LEU A 30 -6.56 -0.95 -6.07
CA LEU A 30 -7.10 -0.30 -4.88
C LEU A 30 -8.63 -0.37 -4.89
N SER A 31 -9.25 0.15 -3.82
CA SER A 31 -10.71 0.17 -3.69
C SER A 31 -11.38 0.95 -4.82
N GLU A 32 -12.47 0.42 -5.35
CA GLU A 32 -13.22 1.01 -6.48
C GLU A 32 -13.62 2.47 -6.24
N SER A 33 -14.00 2.80 -5.01
CA SER A 33 -14.46 4.15 -4.66
C SER A 33 -13.34 5.20 -4.68
N LEU A 34 -12.08 4.82 -4.88
CA LEU A 34 -10.99 5.76 -5.06
C LEU A 34 -10.96 6.39 -6.46
N GLY A 35 -11.82 5.92 -7.37
CA GLY A 35 -11.97 6.52 -8.70
C GLY A 35 -10.73 6.39 -9.56
N PRO A 36 -10.20 7.52 -10.09
CA PRO A 36 -9.09 7.46 -11.06
C PRO A 36 -7.80 6.81 -10.52
N ILE A 37 -7.59 6.79 -9.21
CA ILE A 37 -6.36 6.23 -8.63
C ILE A 37 -6.47 4.76 -8.24
N LYS A 38 -7.63 4.14 -8.47
CA LYS A 38 -7.85 2.74 -8.09
C LYS A 38 -7.00 1.74 -8.88
N GLY A 39 -6.50 2.11 -10.03
CA GLY A 39 -5.80 1.23 -10.93
C GLY A 39 -6.77 0.44 -11.83
N PRO A 40 -6.41 -0.79 -12.23
CA PRO A 40 -5.20 -1.52 -11.85
C PRO A 40 -3.94 -0.92 -12.47
N TYR A 41 -2.84 -1.01 -11.71
CA TYR A 41 -1.50 -0.67 -12.20
C TYR A 41 -0.85 -1.97 -12.64
N ASP A 42 -0.54 -2.09 -13.92
CA ASP A 42 -0.20 -3.35 -14.58
C ASP A 42 1.28 -3.36 -14.98
N GLY A 43 2.04 -4.27 -14.39
CA GLY A 43 3.46 -4.40 -14.61
C GLY A 43 4.30 -3.59 -13.62
N ILE A 44 5.56 -4.01 -13.45
CA ILE A 44 6.43 -3.44 -12.41
C ILE A 44 6.69 -1.94 -12.64
N ASP A 45 6.84 -1.51 -13.90
CA ASP A 45 7.11 -0.10 -14.19
C ASP A 45 5.92 0.79 -13.81
N ALA A 46 4.69 0.35 -14.11
CA ALA A 46 3.49 1.08 -13.74
C ALA A 46 3.30 1.13 -12.22
N VAL A 47 3.59 0.02 -11.53
CA VAL A 47 3.50 -0.05 -10.07
C VAL A 47 4.53 0.87 -9.41
N LEU A 48 5.77 0.87 -9.89
CA LEU A 48 6.81 1.74 -9.35
C LEU A 48 6.48 3.23 -9.59
N GLU A 49 5.97 3.58 -10.74
CA GLU A 49 5.52 4.96 -11.02
C GLU A 49 4.40 5.37 -10.06
N PHE A 50 3.44 4.47 -9.82
CA PHE A 50 2.38 4.69 -8.85
C PHE A 50 2.95 4.90 -7.44
N ASN A 51 3.89 4.05 -7.00
CA ASN A 51 4.52 4.19 -5.69
C ASN A 51 5.27 5.52 -5.56
N GLU A 52 6.02 5.91 -6.58
CA GLU A 52 6.76 7.19 -6.58
C GLU A 52 5.80 8.38 -6.46
N ARG A 53 4.65 8.30 -7.13
CA ARG A 53 3.62 9.35 -7.03
C ARG A 53 3.00 9.39 -5.64
N VAL A 54 2.69 8.23 -5.06
CA VAL A 54 2.08 8.15 -3.72
C VAL A 54 3.01 8.77 -2.67
N TRP A 55 4.26 8.34 -2.61
CA TRP A 55 5.21 8.81 -1.59
C TRP A 55 6.01 10.05 -2.01
N GLY A 56 5.86 10.47 -3.25
CA GLY A 56 6.45 11.71 -3.72
C GLY A 56 5.51 12.91 -3.70
N LYS A 57 4.18 12.66 -3.76
CA LYS A 57 3.19 13.74 -3.87
C LYS A 57 2.15 13.75 -2.75
N PHE A 58 1.78 12.59 -2.21
CA PHE A 58 0.69 12.51 -1.24
C PHE A 58 1.19 12.38 0.19
N TYR A 59 2.04 11.40 0.46
CA TYR A 59 2.54 11.13 1.80
C TYR A 59 4.03 11.41 1.90
N TYR A 60 4.48 11.81 3.10
CA TYR A 60 5.91 11.70 3.40
C TYR A 60 6.29 10.23 3.45
N PRO A 61 7.52 9.86 3.07
CA PRO A 61 7.93 8.44 3.13
C PRO A 61 8.12 7.95 4.56
N GLU A 62 8.38 8.83 5.51
CA GLU A 62 8.47 8.49 6.93
C GLU A 62 7.08 8.13 7.44
N CYS A 63 6.94 6.91 7.94
CA CYS A 63 5.65 6.44 8.44
C CYS A 63 5.84 5.41 9.53
N THR A 64 4.77 5.16 10.26
CA THR A 64 4.70 4.09 11.25
C THR A 64 3.69 3.06 10.77
N ILE A 65 4.09 1.81 10.78
CA ILE A 65 3.24 0.68 10.43
C ILE A 65 3.03 -0.17 11.68
N ASP A 66 1.77 -0.25 12.10
CA ASP A 66 1.37 -1.07 13.24
C ASP A 66 0.57 -2.26 12.73
N ILE A 67 1.19 -3.43 12.71
CA ILE A 67 0.56 -4.66 12.21
C ILE A 67 -0.46 -5.15 13.22
N LEU A 68 -1.72 -5.25 12.80
CA LEU A 68 -2.81 -5.74 13.64
C LEU A 68 -3.06 -7.23 13.44
N ASP A 69 -3.07 -7.69 12.19
CA ASP A 69 -3.21 -9.09 11.83
C ASP A 69 -2.33 -9.40 10.62
N GLU A 70 -1.76 -10.57 10.62
CA GLU A 70 -0.97 -11.06 9.48
C GLU A 70 -1.19 -12.57 9.36
N LEU A 71 -1.57 -13.04 8.17
CA LEU A 71 -1.86 -14.45 7.95
C LEU A 71 -1.61 -14.84 6.49
N GLY A 72 -1.49 -16.14 6.26
CA GLY A 72 -1.38 -16.68 4.91
C GLY A 72 -0.10 -17.47 4.69
N ASN A 73 0.20 -17.70 3.41
CA ASN A 73 1.34 -18.47 2.96
C ASN A 73 1.99 -17.78 1.75
N ASP A 74 2.93 -18.45 1.09
CA ASP A 74 3.67 -17.87 -0.03
C ASP A 74 2.81 -17.62 -1.28
N GLU A 75 1.64 -18.26 -1.37
CA GLU A 75 0.74 -18.09 -2.51
C GLU A 75 -0.31 -17.01 -2.28
N LEU A 76 -0.78 -16.88 -1.05
CA LEU A 76 -1.79 -15.88 -0.70
C LEU A 76 -1.63 -15.49 0.76
N SER A 77 -1.48 -14.20 0.98
CA SER A 77 -1.36 -13.65 2.33
C SER A 77 -2.19 -12.39 2.48
N ALA A 78 -2.46 -12.02 3.74
CA ALA A 78 -3.18 -10.81 4.06
C ALA A 78 -2.56 -10.16 5.29
N VAL A 79 -2.61 -8.83 5.33
CA VAL A 79 -2.17 -8.03 6.46
C VAL A 79 -3.16 -6.92 6.70
N ARG A 80 -3.53 -6.72 7.96
CA ARG A 80 -4.32 -5.57 8.41
C ARG A 80 -3.41 -4.73 9.31
N PHE A 81 -3.31 -3.44 9.00
CA PHE A 81 -2.35 -2.58 9.71
C PHE A 81 -2.85 -1.15 9.79
N LEU A 82 -2.37 -0.45 10.82
CA LEU A 82 -2.58 0.98 10.96
C LEU A 82 -1.40 1.70 10.30
N TYR A 83 -1.69 2.55 9.34
CA TYR A 83 -0.72 3.34 8.60
C TYR A 83 -0.78 4.77 9.10
N THR A 84 0.31 5.28 9.66
CA THR A 84 0.40 6.63 10.19
C THR A 84 1.55 7.37 9.52
N THR A 85 1.25 8.52 8.95
CA THR A 85 2.22 9.37 8.28
C THR A 85 1.73 10.82 8.31
N LYS A 86 2.28 11.65 7.45
CA LYS A 86 1.82 13.04 7.23
C LYS A 86 1.55 13.25 5.76
N LEU A 87 0.58 14.11 5.47
CA LEU A 87 0.28 14.54 4.10
C LEU A 87 1.28 15.61 3.66
N ARG A 88 1.83 15.49 2.46
CA ARG A 88 2.83 16.45 1.96
C ARG A 88 2.25 17.85 1.76
N ARG A 89 0.98 17.91 1.29
CA ARG A 89 0.37 19.20 0.95
C ARG A 89 0.11 20.09 2.16
N THR A 90 -0.22 19.51 3.30
CA THR A 90 -0.71 20.25 4.47
C THR A 90 0.15 20.04 5.72
N ASP A 91 1.08 19.09 5.71
CA ASP A 91 1.80 18.60 6.89
C ASP A 91 0.88 18.06 7.99
N GLU A 92 -0.38 17.81 7.66
CA GLU A 92 -1.35 17.26 8.60
C GLU A 92 -1.12 15.77 8.81
N PRO A 93 -1.37 15.26 10.03
CA PRO A 93 -1.27 13.84 10.27
C PRO A 93 -2.32 13.06 9.49
N TYR A 94 -1.93 11.87 9.05
CA TYR A 94 -2.80 10.91 8.37
C TYR A 94 -2.66 9.57 9.08
N SER A 95 -3.74 9.03 9.59
CA SER A 95 -3.73 7.74 10.26
C SER A 95 -4.99 6.98 9.87
N LEU A 96 -4.81 5.79 9.28
CA LEU A 96 -5.93 5.02 8.77
C LEU A 96 -5.56 3.54 8.73
N GLU A 97 -6.56 2.69 8.95
CA GLU A 97 -6.39 1.25 8.85
C GLU A 97 -6.48 0.80 7.40
N TYR A 98 -5.55 -0.07 7.01
CA TYR A 98 -5.48 -0.65 5.68
C TYR A 98 -5.49 -2.15 5.76
N VAL A 99 -5.98 -2.79 4.68
CA VAL A 99 -5.87 -4.24 4.48
C VAL A 99 -5.25 -4.47 3.11
N ILE A 100 -4.23 -5.32 3.07
CA ILE A 100 -3.59 -5.73 1.81
C ILE A 100 -3.70 -7.24 1.69
N PHE A 101 -4.19 -7.70 0.54
CA PHE A 101 -4.06 -9.09 0.09
C PHE A 101 -2.95 -9.14 -0.95
N ALA A 102 -2.04 -10.12 -0.82
CA ALA A 102 -0.95 -10.30 -1.76
C ALA A 102 -0.92 -11.74 -2.26
N ARG A 103 -0.87 -11.91 -3.58
CA ARG A 103 -0.65 -13.20 -4.21
C ARG A 103 0.81 -13.31 -4.61
N GLY A 104 1.43 -14.45 -4.27
CA GLY A 104 2.82 -14.70 -4.55
C GLY A 104 3.02 -15.60 -5.77
N LYS A 105 4.12 -15.35 -6.49
CA LYS A 105 4.59 -16.19 -7.59
C LYS A 105 6.10 -16.11 -7.64
N ASP A 106 6.75 -17.26 -7.65
CA ASP A 106 8.22 -17.34 -7.69
C ASP A 106 8.90 -16.56 -6.55
N GLY A 107 8.28 -16.56 -5.36
CA GLY A 107 8.80 -15.86 -4.18
C GLY A 107 8.61 -14.35 -4.20
N LYS A 108 7.90 -13.81 -5.18
CA LYS A 108 7.65 -12.38 -5.36
C LYS A 108 6.14 -12.09 -5.33
N ILE A 109 5.78 -10.83 -5.11
CA ILE A 109 4.38 -10.42 -5.14
C ILE A 109 3.92 -10.24 -6.59
N HIS A 110 2.90 -11.00 -6.96
CA HIS A 110 2.33 -11.00 -8.31
C HIS A 110 1.06 -10.15 -8.39
N GLU A 111 0.27 -10.08 -7.33
CA GLU A 111 -0.95 -9.26 -7.28
C GLU A 111 -1.12 -8.66 -5.89
N ILE A 112 -1.50 -7.39 -5.86
CA ILE A 112 -1.84 -6.67 -4.63
C ILE A 112 -3.27 -6.16 -4.76
N ALA A 113 -4.09 -6.42 -3.74
CA ALA A 113 -5.40 -5.81 -3.57
C ALA A 113 -5.39 -5.05 -2.25
N GLU A 114 -5.45 -3.72 -2.34
CA GLU A 114 -5.37 -2.82 -1.19
C GLU A 114 -6.74 -2.20 -0.93
N SER A 115 -7.18 -2.22 0.33
CA SER A 115 -8.44 -1.64 0.76
C SER A 115 -8.26 -0.78 1.99
N MET A 116 -9.06 0.29 2.09
CA MET A 116 -9.10 1.16 3.25
C MET A 116 -10.48 1.80 3.33
N ASP A 117 -10.76 2.48 4.44
CA ASP A 117 -11.95 3.35 4.55
C ASP A 117 -11.77 4.55 3.62
N THR A 118 -12.39 4.51 2.46
CA THR A 118 -12.22 5.54 1.43
C THR A 118 -12.84 6.87 1.82
N LEU A 119 -13.93 6.86 2.58
CA LEU A 119 -14.51 8.11 3.10
C LEU A 119 -13.58 8.74 4.14
N GLY A 120 -13.03 7.93 5.05
CA GLY A 120 -12.07 8.40 6.04
C GLY A 120 -10.83 8.98 5.38
N SER A 121 -10.30 8.30 4.36
CA SER A 121 -9.15 8.77 3.59
C SER A 121 -9.46 10.13 2.93
N ALA A 122 -10.59 10.22 2.23
CA ALA A 122 -11.00 11.46 1.55
C ALA A 122 -11.15 12.62 2.55
N ASN A 123 -11.72 12.36 3.73
CA ASN A 123 -11.88 13.38 4.76
C ASN A 123 -10.54 13.87 5.31
N LEU A 124 -9.59 12.97 5.53
CA LEU A 124 -8.26 13.34 5.98
C LEU A 124 -7.55 14.20 4.93
N PHE A 125 -7.62 13.84 3.65
CA PHE A 125 -7.03 14.64 2.57
C PHE A 125 -7.71 16.01 2.44
N ALA A 126 -8.99 16.12 2.76
CA ALA A 126 -9.71 17.38 2.73
C ALA A 126 -9.52 18.22 4.00
N GLY A 127 -8.79 17.71 5.00
CA GLY A 127 -8.59 18.38 6.29
C GLY A 127 -9.81 18.34 7.19
N LYS A 128 -10.70 17.38 7.01
CA LYS A 128 -11.89 17.19 7.84
C LYS A 128 -11.62 16.14 8.92
N PRO A 129 -12.11 16.37 10.14
CA PRO A 129 -11.95 15.40 11.23
C PRO A 129 -12.73 14.11 11.01
#